data_c3659ae7ad0b2e33b1602033392efb23
#
_entry.id   c3659ae7ad0b2e33b1602033392efb23
#
_cell.length_a   1.000
_cell.length_b   1.000
_cell.length_c   1.000
_cell.angle_alpha   90.00
_cell.angle_beta   90.00
_cell.angle_gamma   90.00
#
_symmetry.space_group_name_H-M   'P 1'
#
loop_
_entity.id
_entity.type
_entity.pdbx_description
1 polymer ?
#
loop_
_entity_poly.entity_id
_entity_poly.type
_entity_poly.pdbx_seq_one_letter_code
_entity_poly.pdbx_strand_id
1 'polypeptide(L)'
;KDQIAELQAQERAAQRRMETQARARLASQPSSGGGGGNAPAAQYGGVVGIAMQYLGIPYQWGGSSPSTGFDCSGFTMYVYAQVGVSLPHNAAMQYGYGSPVSRSELAPGDLVFFNGLGHMGIYIGGNQFIHSPHTGDVVKISSITGWYASTYVGARRL
;
A
#
# COMPACT_ATOMS: atom_id res chain seq x y z
N LYS A 1 24.36 -8.69 14.11
CA LYS A 1 24.43 -8.24 12.70
C LYS A 1 23.93 -9.29 11.75
N ASP A 2 24.39 -10.51 11.91
CA ASP A 2 23.98 -11.60 11.02
C ASP A 2 22.49 -11.90 11.15
N GLN A 3 21.93 -11.76 12.34
CA GLN A 3 20.50 -11.98 12.55
C GLN A 3 19.64 -10.96 11.81
N ILE A 4 20.09 -9.72 11.76
CA ILE A 4 19.35 -8.67 11.05
C ILE A 4 19.35 -8.96 9.54
N ALA A 5 20.49 -9.33 8.99
CA ALA A 5 20.59 -9.66 7.57
C ALA A 5 19.74 -10.88 7.24
N GLU A 6 19.72 -11.87 8.11
CA GLU A 6 18.92 -13.07 7.93
C GLU A 6 17.42 -12.77 7.98
N LEU A 7 17.01 -11.97 8.96
CA LEU A 7 15.62 -11.55 9.07
C LEU A 7 15.18 -10.75 7.84
N GLN A 8 16.04 -9.85 7.36
CA GLN A 8 15.76 -9.09 6.16
C GLN A 8 15.62 -9.99 4.93
N ALA A 9 16.48 -11.00 4.84
CA ALA A 9 16.40 -11.96 3.73
C ALA A 9 15.11 -12.77 3.79
N GLN A 10 14.71 -13.20 4.98
CA GLN A 10 13.46 -13.93 5.17
C GLN A 10 12.25 -13.05 4.85
N GLU A 11 12.29 -11.80 5.28
CA GLU A 11 11.25 -10.84 4.95
C GLU A 11 11.13 -10.65 3.45
N ARG A 12 12.25 -10.45 2.75
CA ARG A 12 12.25 -10.29 1.29
C ARG A 12 11.67 -11.50 0.60
N ALA A 13 12.04 -12.71 1.03
CA ALA A 13 11.53 -13.92 0.44
C ALA A 13 10.01 -14.06 0.67
N ALA A 14 9.54 -13.75 1.88
CA ALA A 14 8.13 -13.77 2.20
C ALA A 14 7.37 -12.73 1.37
N GLN A 15 7.94 -11.55 1.21
CA GLN A 15 7.33 -10.50 0.43
C GLN A 15 7.21 -10.85 -1.04
N ARG A 16 8.25 -11.45 -1.61
CA ARG A 16 8.20 -11.91 -3.01
C ARG A 16 7.08 -12.90 -3.22
N ARG A 17 6.88 -13.81 -2.28
CA ARG A 17 5.77 -14.78 -2.36
C ARG A 17 4.43 -14.08 -2.29
N MET A 18 4.28 -13.10 -1.39
CA MET A 18 3.05 -12.34 -1.26
C MET A 18 2.76 -11.52 -2.50
N GLU A 19 3.79 -10.89 -3.08
CA GLU A 19 3.64 -10.15 -4.33
C GLU A 19 3.22 -11.04 -5.47
N THR A 20 3.84 -12.21 -5.58
CA THR A 20 3.49 -13.18 -6.62
C THR A 20 2.05 -13.65 -6.45
N GLN A 21 1.65 -13.94 -5.22
CA GLN A 21 0.28 -14.37 -4.94
C GLN A 21 -0.73 -13.25 -5.23
N ALA A 22 -0.39 -12.01 -4.87
CA ALA A 22 -1.26 -10.89 -5.12
C ALA A 22 -1.42 -10.64 -6.61
N ARG A 23 -0.33 -10.71 -7.36
CA ARG A 23 -0.38 -10.57 -8.83
C ARG A 23 -1.17 -11.69 -9.46
N ALA A 24 -0.97 -12.92 -9.00
CA ALA A 24 -1.72 -14.06 -9.52
C ALA A 24 -3.21 -13.93 -9.21
N ARG A 25 -3.55 -13.42 -8.03
CA ARG A 25 -4.94 -13.21 -7.64
C ARG A 25 -5.59 -12.16 -8.51
N LEU A 26 -4.87 -11.07 -8.80
CA LEU A 26 -5.37 -10.03 -9.69
C LEU A 26 -5.51 -10.53 -11.13
N ALA A 27 -4.57 -11.34 -11.58
CA ALA A 27 -4.59 -11.90 -12.93
C ALA A 27 -5.68 -12.95 -13.11
N SER A 28 -5.97 -13.70 -12.05
CA SER A 28 -7.01 -14.74 -12.11
C SER A 28 -8.39 -14.19 -11.85
N GLN A 29 -8.50 -12.99 -11.32
CA GLN A 29 -9.79 -12.33 -11.35
C GLN A 29 -10.20 -12.22 -12.80
N PRO A 30 -11.29 -12.87 -13.16
CA PRO A 30 -11.79 -12.69 -14.52
C PRO A 30 -11.82 -11.20 -14.68
N SER A 31 -11.04 -10.73 -15.58
CA SER A 31 -11.10 -9.35 -15.93
C SER A 31 -12.48 -9.13 -16.43
N SER A 32 -13.37 -9.42 -15.64
CA SER A 32 -14.70 -9.12 -15.83
C SER A 32 -14.81 -7.83 -16.50
N GLY A 33 -13.69 -7.57 -17.08
CA GLY A 33 -13.64 -6.47 -17.92
C GLY A 33 -14.93 -6.23 -18.56
N GLY A 34 -15.44 -7.18 -19.05
CA GLY A 34 -16.71 -6.95 -19.61
C GLY A 34 -17.68 -6.35 -18.64
N GLY A 35 -17.49 -6.58 -17.46
CA GLY A 35 -18.52 -6.30 -16.55
C GLY A 35 -18.81 -4.89 -16.24
N GLY A 36 -17.94 -4.06 -16.30
CA GLY A 36 -18.23 -2.68 -16.00
C GLY A 36 -19.26 -2.41 -14.93
N GLY A 37 -19.89 -3.40 -14.42
CA GLY A 37 -21.02 -3.17 -13.55
C GLY A 37 -20.74 -3.14 -12.08
N ASN A 38 -19.56 -3.40 -11.68
CA ASN A 38 -19.26 -3.57 -10.27
C ASN A 38 -18.61 -2.34 -9.65
N ALA A 39 -19.30 -1.23 -9.75
CA ALA A 39 -18.74 0.03 -9.35
C ALA A 39 -18.13 0.04 -7.94
N PRO A 40 -18.80 -0.43 -6.87
CA PRO A 40 -18.19 -0.36 -5.53
C PRO A 40 -16.97 -1.25 -5.39
N ALA A 41 -17.05 -2.49 -5.83
CA ALA A 41 -15.92 -3.41 -5.77
C ALA A 41 -14.82 -2.99 -6.74
N ALA A 42 -15.21 -2.49 -7.91
CA ALA A 42 -14.27 -1.98 -8.88
C ALA A 42 -13.55 -0.74 -8.37
N GLN A 43 -14.19 0.08 -7.55
CA GLN A 43 -13.57 1.28 -7.01
C GLN A 43 -12.36 0.93 -6.14
N TYR A 44 -12.53 -0.01 -5.22
CA TYR A 44 -11.40 -0.45 -4.40
C TYR A 44 -10.43 -1.28 -5.20
N GLY A 45 -10.94 -2.16 -6.08
CA GLY A 45 -10.11 -2.91 -7.00
C GLY A 45 -9.31 -1.99 -7.90
N GLY A 46 -9.91 -0.87 -8.32
CA GLY A 46 -9.24 0.12 -9.14
C GLY A 46 -8.03 0.73 -8.47
N VAL A 47 -8.19 1.20 -7.23
CA VAL A 47 -7.09 1.78 -6.45
C VAL A 47 -6.00 0.76 -6.18
N VAL A 48 -6.38 -0.42 -5.71
CA VAL A 48 -5.43 -1.49 -5.43
C VAL A 48 -4.75 -1.94 -6.72
N GLY A 49 -5.50 -2.08 -7.80
CA GLY A 49 -4.94 -2.45 -9.10
C GLY A 49 -3.94 -1.42 -9.61
N ILE A 50 -4.23 -0.14 -9.44
CA ILE A 50 -3.30 0.93 -9.80
C ILE A 50 -2.03 0.82 -8.95
N ALA A 51 -2.19 0.67 -7.64
CA ALA A 51 -1.05 0.55 -6.72
C ALA A 51 -0.14 -0.63 -7.10
N MET A 52 -0.74 -1.76 -7.46
CA MET A 52 0.01 -2.96 -7.83
C MET A 52 0.89 -2.77 -9.06
N GLN A 53 0.55 -1.84 -9.94
CA GLN A 53 1.37 -1.56 -11.12
C GLN A 53 2.74 -1.01 -10.78
N TYR A 54 2.90 -0.47 -9.57
CA TYR A 54 4.13 0.18 -9.15
C TYR A 54 4.99 -0.69 -8.23
N LEU A 55 4.64 -1.95 -8.05
CA LEU A 55 5.49 -2.89 -7.31
C LEU A 55 6.89 -2.90 -7.91
N GLY A 56 7.89 -2.83 -7.05
CA GLY A 56 9.28 -2.84 -7.48
C GLY A 56 9.89 -1.48 -7.76
N ILE A 57 9.09 -0.41 -7.77
CA ILE A 57 9.62 0.94 -7.95
C ILE A 57 10.45 1.32 -6.71
N PRO A 58 11.69 1.80 -6.90
CA PRO A 58 12.55 2.14 -5.77
C PRO A 58 11.98 3.24 -4.88
N TYR A 59 12.28 3.13 -3.60
CA TYR A 59 11.99 4.21 -2.67
C TYR A 59 12.89 5.40 -2.98
N GLN A 60 12.32 6.59 -2.93
CA GLN A 60 13.05 7.84 -3.10
C GLN A 60 12.49 8.85 -2.10
N TRP A 61 13.36 9.37 -1.24
CA TRP A 61 12.97 10.41 -0.29
C TRP A 61 12.41 11.62 -1.06
N GLY A 62 11.22 12.04 -0.68
CA GLY A 62 10.55 13.14 -1.37
C GLY A 62 10.00 12.78 -2.74
N GLY A 63 10.11 11.51 -3.15
CA GLY A 63 9.65 11.07 -4.47
C GLY A 63 8.14 10.89 -4.53
N SER A 64 7.57 11.25 -5.69
CA SER A 64 6.13 11.16 -5.90
C SER A 64 5.76 10.75 -7.33
N SER A 65 6.68 10.11 -8.04
CA SER A 65 6.41 9.64 -9.39
C SER A 65 7.16 8.35 -9.69
N PRO A 66 6.68 7.52 -10.62
CA PRO A 66 7.35 6.28 -10.96
C PRO A 66 8.75 6.49 -11.54
N SER A 67 8.97 7.61 -12.20
CA SER A 67 10.26 7.88 -12.84
C SER A 67 11.36 8.24 -11.84
N THR A 68 10.99 8.83 -10.71
CA THR A 68 11.95 9.22 -9.67
C THR A 68 11.96 8.27 -8.50
N GLY A 69 10.90 7.51 -8.29
CA GLY A 69 10.66 6.69 -7.11
C GLY A 69 9.66 7.36 -6.18
N PHE A 70 9.25 6.66 -5.15
CA PHE A 70 8.23 7.13 -4.21
C PHE A 70 8.73 7.04 -2.78
N ASP A 71 8.40 8.05 -1.96
CA ASP A 71 8.34 7.81 -0.52
C ASP A 71 6.92 7.31 -0.15
N CYS A 72 6.65 7.05 1.11
CA CYS A 72 5.39 6.42 1.50
C CYS A 72 4.17 7.26 1.15
N SER A 73 4.20 8.54 1.46
CA SER A 73 3.08 9.44 1.19
C SER A 73 3.03 9.87 -0.27
N GLY A 74 4.17 9.91 -0.96
CA GLY A 74 4.23 10.19 -2.39
C GLY A 74 3.58 9.08 -3.19
N PHE A 75 3.78 7.84 -2.77
CA PHE A 75 3.15 6.69 -3.40
C PHE A 75 1.62 6.77 -3.30
N THR A 76 1.09 6.96 -2.09
CA THR A 76 -0.36 7.06 -1.90
C THR A 76 -0.93 8.27 -2.61
N MET A 77 -0.25 9.40 -2.57
CA MET A 77 -0.66 10.60 -3.28
C MET A 77 -0.78 10.35 -4.78
N TYR A 78 0.23 9.71 -5.36
CA TYR A 78 0.25 9.44 -6.80
C TYR A 78 -0.85 8.48 -7.22
N VAL A 79 -1.04 7.41 -6.45
CA VAL A 79 -2.06 6.39 -6.75
C VAL A 79 -3.46 7.00 -6.67
N TYR A 80 -3.76 7.72 -5.61
CA TYR A 80 -5.09 8.30 -5.44
C TYR A 80 -5.37 9.44 -6.41
N ALA A 81 -4.35 10.17 -6.84
CA ALA A 81 -4.54 11.21 -7.86
C ALA A 81 -5.14 10.64 -9.14
N GLN A 82 -4.84 9.39 -9.46
CA GLN A 82 -5.36 8.75 -10.66
C GLN A 82 -6.85 8.41 -10.58
N VAL A 83 -7.42 8.41 -9.39
CA VAL A 83 -8.86 8.22 -9.20
C VAL A 83 -9.53 9.52 -8.75
N GLY A 84 -8.88 10.65 -8.96
CA GLY A 84 -9.46 11.96 -8.73
C GLY A 84 -9.39 12.46 -7.29
N VAL A 85 -8.60 11.83 -6.43
CA VAL A 85 -8.45 12.25 -5.05
C VAL A 85 -7.11 12.95 -4.88
N SER A 86 -7.15 14.21 -4.45
CA SER A 86 -5.97 15.02 -4.24
C SER A 86 -5.53 14.92 -2.79
N LEU A 87 -4.31 14.43 -2.56
CA LEU A 87 -3.75 14.27 -1.22
C LEU A 87 -2.48 15.11 -1.09
N PRO A 88 -2.19 15.65 0.10
CA PRO A 88 -0.92 16.32 0.33
C PRO A 88 0.22 15.30 0.43
N HIS A 89 1.44 15.73 0.08
CA HIS A 89 2.62 14.88 0.13
C HIS A 89 3.18 14.83 1.57
N ASN A 90 2.39 14.24 2.47
CA ASN A 90 2.77 14.11 3.88
C ASN A 90 1.83 13.12 4.55
N ALA A 91 2.39 12.11 5.20
CA ALA A 91 1.58 11.04 5.81
C ALA A 91 0.69 11.58 6.93
N ALA A 92 1.23 12.42 7.80
CA ALA A 92 0.46 12.97 8.91
C ALA A 92 -0.71 13.83 8.41
N MET A 93 -0.50 14.58 7.33
CA MET A 93 -1.57 15.38 6.74
C MET A 93 -2.61 14.51 6.06
N GLN A 94 -2.19 13.46 5.39
CA GLN A 94 -3.13 12.52 4.77
C GLN A 94 -4.03 11.84 5.82
N TYR A 95 -3.54 11.68 7.03
CA TYR A 95 -4.33 11.12 8.12
C TYR A 95 -5.54 11.99 8.50
N GLY A 96 -5.55 13.25 8.10
CA GLY A 96 -6.68 14.15 8.30
C GLY A 96 -7.75 14.08 7.22
N TYR A 97 -7.56 13.22 6.23
CA TYR A 97 -8.49 13.11 5.09
C TYR A 97 -9.42 11.91 5.27
N GLY A 98 -10.58 11.99 4.65
CA GLY A 98 -11.55 10.90 4.69
C GLY A 98 -12.14 10.66 6.07
N SER A 99 -12.62 9.44 6.29
CA SER A 99 -13.25 9.04 7.53
C SER A 99 -12.41 7.98 8.25
N PRO A 100 -12.38 8.00 9.59
CA PRO A 100 -11.65 6.97 10.33
C PRO A 100 -12.29 5.59 10.14
N VAL A 101 -11.44 4.57 10.06
CA VAL A 101 -11.86 3.18 9.91
C VAL A 101 -11.20 2.37 11.01
N SER A 102 -11.98 1.55 11.72
CA SER A 102 -11.42 0.68 12.74
C SER A 102 -10.62 -0.45 12.10
N ARG A 103 -9.67 -0.99 12.85
CA ARG A 103 -8.82 -2.07 12.37
C ARG A 103 -9.64 -3.28 11.88
N SER A 104 -10.73 -3.59 12.55
CA SER A 104 -11.58 -4.72 12.21
C SER A 104 -12.43 -4.48 10.97
N GLU A 105 -12.56 -3.25 10.53
CA GLU A 105 -13.40 -2.87 9.38
C GLU A 105 -12.59 -2.49 8.15
N LEU A 106 -11.29 -2.73 8.17
CA LEU A 106 -10.44 -2.40 7.03
C LEU A 106 -10.90 -3.07 5.74
N ALA A 107 -10.91 -2.30 4.68
CA ALA A 107 -11.25 -2.77 3.34
C ALA A 107 -10.17 -2.35 2.34
N PRO A 108 -10.01 -3.08 1.24
CA PRO A 108 -9.03 -2.70 0.22
C PRO A 108 -9.21 -1.26 -0.25
N GLY A 109 -8.12 -0.54 -0.32
CA GLY A 109 -8.13 0.88 -0.67
C GLY A 109 -7.98 1.81 0.52
N ASP A 110 -8.26 1.34 1.74
CA ASP A 110 -8.10 2.18 2.91
C ASP A 110 -6.63 2.54 3.12
N LEU A 111 -6.37 3.75 3.59
CA LEU A 111 -5.04 4.17 3.99
C LEU A 111 -4.77 3.67 5.40
N VAL A 112 -3.64 3.02 5.60
CA VAL A 112 -3.22 2.52 6.92
C VAL A 112 -1.95 3.25 7.35
N PHE A 113 -1.88 3.61 8.63
CA PHE A 113 -0.85 4.49 9.17
C PHE A 113 -0.12 3.83 10.33
N PHE A 114 1.18 4.09 10.41
CA PHE A 114 2.08 3.43 11.35
C PHE A 114 3.08 4.44 11.92
N ASN A 115 3.75 4.05 12.99
CA ASN A 115 4.94 4.71 13.50
C ASN A 115 4.72 6.21 13.76
N GLY A 116 3.70 6.53 14.55
CA GLY A 116 3.40 7.93 14.90
C GLY A 116 3.09 8.81 13.69
N LEU A 117 2.50 8.22 12.64
CA LEU A 117 2.20 8.88 11.36
C LEU A 117 3.44 9.15 10.51
N GLY A 118 4.56 8.50 10.83
CA GLY A 118 5.77 8.57 10.03
C GLY A 118 5.78 7.60 8.86
N HIS A 119 4.81 6.71 8.78
CA HIS A 119 4.72 5.74 7.69
C HIS A 119 3.27 5.42 7.37
N MET A 120 3.02 5.03 6.12
CA MET A 120 1.67 4.70 5.68
C MET A 120 1.70 3.83 4.42
N GLY A 121 0.56 3.24 4.09
CA GLY A 121 0.37 2.48 2.86
C GLY A 121 -1.11 2.32 2.54
N ILE A 122 -1.39 1.46 1.57
CA ILE A 122 -2.75 1.19 1.11
C ILE A 122 -3.10 -0.25 1.44
N TYR A 123 -4.18 -0.45 2.19
CA TYR A 123 -4.65 -1.79 2.54
C TYR A 123 -5.16 -2.52 1.30
N ILE A 124 -4.79 -3.78 1.17
CA ILE A 124 -5.19 -4.58 0.00
C ILE A 124 -6.06 -5.78 0.35
N GLY A 125 -6.41 -5.94 1.62
CA GLY A 125 -7.16 -7.11 2.11
C GLY A 125 -6.23 -8.15 2.72
N GLY A 126 -6.81 -9.12 3.42
CA GLY A 126 -6.03 -10.23 3.97
C GLY A 126 -4.95 -9.83 4.98
N ASN A 127 -5.16 -8.75 5.70
CA ASN A 127 -4.18 -8.23 6.65
C ASN A 127 -2.87 -7.79 5.99
N GLN A 128 -2.94 -7.39 4.72
CA GLN A 128 -1.78 -6.98 3.92
C GLN A 128 -1.97 -5.55 3.40
N PHE A 129 -0.86 -4.89 3.14
CA PHE A 129 -0.89 -3.55 2.57
C PHE A 129 0.28 -3.36 1.61
N ILE A 130 0.11 -2.45 0.66
CA ILE A 130 1.15 -2.09 -0.30
C ILE A 130 1.69 -0.72 0.07
N HIS A 131 3.01 -0.57 0.05
CA HIS A 131 3.66 0.65 0.49
C HIS A 131 5.07 0.80 -0.08
N SER A 132 5.60 2.02 0.02
CA SER A 132 7.00 2.32 -0.29
C SER A 132 7.71 2.57 1.04
N PRO A 133 8.50 1.61 1.57
CA PRO A 133 8.89 1.63 2.98
C PRO A 133 10.03 2.58 3.36
N HIS A 134 11.21 2.44 2.75
CA HIS A 134 12.38 3.23 3.15
C HIS A 134 13.48 3.16 2.10
N THR A 135 14.49 4.01 2.26
CA THR A 135 15.66 4.04 1.37
C THR A 135 16.28 2.65 1.22
N GLY A 136 16.59 2.27 0.01
CA GLY A 136 17.18 0.97 -0.30
C GLY A 136 16.15 -0.12 -0.54
N ASP A 137 14.88 0.19 -0.41
CA ASP A 137 13.80 -0.76 -0.64
C ASP A 137 12.94 -0.30 -1.82
N VAL A 138 11.90 -1.06 -2.10
CA VAL A 138 11.02 -0.82 -3.25
C VAL A 138 9.56 -0.86 -2.78
N VAL A 139 8.65 -0.40 -3.62
CA VAL A 139 7.22 -0.59 -3.39
C VAL A 139 6.96 -2.09 -3.28
N LYS A 140 6.29 -2.50 -2.22
CA LYS A 140 6.08 -3.92 -1.91
C LYS A 140 4.86 -4.13 -1.03
N ILE A 141 4.48 -5.40 -0.90
CA ILE A 141 3.39 -5.81 -0.03
C ILE A 141 3.96 -6.35 1.27
N SER A 142 3.38 -5.93 2.38
CA SER A 142 3.74 -6.42 3.71
C SER A 142 2.48 -6.81 4.47
N SER A 143 2.63 -7.65 5.48
CA SER A 143 1.53 -7.98 6.40
C SER A 143 1.52 -7.02 7.58
N ILE A 144 0.33 -6.75 8.13
CA ILE A 144 0.22 -5.94 9.34
C ILE A 144 0.45 -6.87 10.54
N THR A 145 1.69 -7.26 10.71
CA THR A 145 2.16 -8.14 11.78
C THR A 145 3.48 -7.58 12.33
N GLY A 146 3.94 -8.10 13.46
CA GLY A 146 5.22 -7.71 14.03
C GLY A 146 5.31 -6.21 14.24
N TRP A 147 6.35 -5.59 13.69
CA TRP A 147 6.58 -4.16 13.85
C TRP A 147 5.41 -3.31 13.34
N TYR A 148 4.82 -3.69 12.21
CA TYR A 148 3.68 -2.95 11.67
C TYR A 148 2.46 -3.04 12.57
N ALA A 149 2.20 -4.19 13.16
CA ALA A 149 1.09 -4.33 14.12
C ALA A 149 1.36 -3.51 15.38
N SER A 150 2.60 -3.53 15.88
CA SER A 150 2.94 -2.81 17.12
C SER A 150 2.98 -1.30 16.94
N THR A 151 3.22 -0.81 15.73
CA THR A 151 3.28 0.63 15.44
C THR A 151 2.03 1.15 14.75
N TYR A 152 1.03 0.32 14.57
CA TYR A 152 -0.20 0.71 13.89
C TYR A 152 -0.90 1.86 14.62
N VAL A 153 -1.25 2.92 13.88
CA VAL A 153 -1.91 4.11 14.42
C VAL A 153 -3.41 4.08 14.12
N GLY A 154 -3.77 3.87 12.88
CA GLY A 154 -5.15 3.92 12.46
C GLY A 154 -5.28 3.88 10.94
N ALA A 155 -6.49 4.11 10.46
CA ALA A 155 -6.78 4.05 9.03
C ALA A 155 -7.80 5.11 8.63
N ARG A 156 -7.80 5.44 7.35
CA ARG A 156 -8.72 6.40 6.74
C ARG A 156 -9.30 5.83 5.46
N ARG A 157 -10.57 6.09 5.25
CA ARG A 157 -11.26 5.73 4.00
C ARG A 157 -11.61 7.01 3.26
N LEU A 158 -11.09 7.15 2.09
CA LEU A 158 -11.29 8.33 1.25
C LEU A 158 -12.58 8.30 0.46
#